data_a2a229285b4f8d65dfd6a3e41dd66a88
#
_entry.id   a2a229285b4f8d65dfd6a3e41dd66a88
#
_cell.length_a   1.000
_cell.length_b   1.000
_cell.length_c   1.000
_cell.angle_alpha   90.00
_cell.angle_beta   90.00
_cell.angle_gamma   90.00
#
_symmetry.space_group_name_H-M   'P 1'
#
loop_
_entity.id
_entity.type
_entity.pdbx_description
1 polymer ?
#
loop_
_entity_poly.entity_id
_entity_poly.type
_entity_poly.pdbx_seq_one_letter_code
_entity_poly.pdbx_strand_id
1 'polypeptide(L)'
;MGLRSHSLLLGSDVEAMDDAALRAAAERTDIFAKLTPQQKARIVTCLRENGHTVGFMGDGINDAAAMKASDVGISVDSAVDIARESADIILLEKDLMVLEQGAIEGRRIYANIIKYIKMTASSNFGNMFSVLAASAFLPFLPLAPLQILVLNLIYDISCTAMPWDNVDADFLKQPKTWDASSISRFMIWFGPASSVFDITTFVLLYTSVSYTHLTLPT
;
A
#
# COMPACT_ATOMS: atom_id res chain seq x y z
N MET A 1 -21.25 19.18 -13.57
CA MET A 1 -19.87 19.70 -13.64
C MET A 1 -19.42 19.65 -15.08
N GLY A 2 -19.10 20.79 -15.72
CA GLY A 2 -18.55 20.80 -17.08
C GLY A 2 -17.07 20.47 -17.02
N LEU A 3 -16.68 19.30 -17.51
CA LEU A 3 -15.28 18.98 -17.77
C LEU A 3 -14.77 20.00 -18.82
N ARG A 4 -13.81 20.82 -18.45
CA ARG A 4 -13.08 21.64 -19.41
C ARG A 4 -12.05 20.73 -20.07
N SER A 5 -12.39 20.10 -21.21
CA SER A 5 -11.40 19.35 -21.98
C SER A 5 -10.45 20.34 -22.65
N HIS A 6 -9.15 20.15 -22.44
CA HIS A 6 -8.12 21.03 -23.00
C HIS A 6 -7.60 20.47 -24.33
N SER A 7 -7.71 19.18 -24.59
CA SER A 7 -7.27 18.58 -25.85
C SER A 7 -8.04 17.31 -26.18
N LEU A 8 -8.26 17.10 -27.49
CA LEU A 8 -8.89 15.93 -28.08
C LEU A 8 -7.95 15.35 -29.14
N LEU A 9 -7.74 14.04 -29.14
CA LEU A 9 -7.06 13.31 -30.21
C LEU A 9 -7.98 12.24 -30.81
N LEU A 10 -7.93 12.10 -32.12
CA LEU A 10 -8.64 11.06 -32.85
C LEU A 10 -7.76 9.84 -33.07
N GLY A 11 -8.37 8.69 -33.34
CA GLY A 11 -7.62 7.47 -33.68
C GLY A 11 -6.69 7.64 -34.90
N SER A 12 -7.05 8.48 -35.86
CA SER A 12 -6.17 8.84 -36.99
C SER A 12 -4.90 9.55 -36.57
N ASP A 13 -5.02 10.42 -35.57
CA ASP A 13 -3.86 11.18 -35.02
C ASP A 13 -2.93 10.25 -34.24
N VAL A 14 -3.52 9.35 -33.44
CA VAL A 14 -2.79 8.33 -32.70
C VAL A 14 -2.03 7.38 -33.60
N GLU A 15 -2.62 7.01 -34.78
CA GLU A 15 -2.00 6.14 -35.76
C GLU A 15 -0.79 6.81 -36.43
N ALA A 16 -0.85 8.13 -36.63
CA ALA A 16 0.22 8.89 -37.28
C ALA A 16 1.41 9.20 -36.35
N MET A 17 1.24 9.01 -35.03
CA MET A 17 2.28 9.30 -34.04
C MET A 17 3.15 8.08 -33.80
N ASP A 18 4.45 8.30 -33.63
CA ASP A 18 5.34 7.33 -33.01
C ASP A 18 5.12 7.24 -31.49
N ASP A 19 5.73 6.26 -30.82
CA ASP A 19 5.50 6.04 -29.41
C ASP A 19 6.04 7.18 -28.52
N ALA A 20 7.11 7.87 -28.95
CA ALA A 20 7.65 9.00 -28.22
C ALA A 20 6.72 10.22 -28.29
N ALA A 21 6.20 10.52 -29.48
CA ALA A 21 5.21 11.57 -29.67
C ALA A 21 3.89 11.27 -28.95
N LEU A 22 3.44 10.01 -29.02
CA LEU A 22 2.21 9.59 -28.34
C LEU A 22 2.33 9.68 -26.81
N ARG A 23 3.47 9.29 -26.23
CA ARG A 23 3.73 9.45 -24.77
C ARG A 23 3.63 10.92 -24.35
N ALA A 24 4.26 11.83 -25.11
CA ALA A 24 4.18 13.26 -24.82
C ALA A 24 2.78 13.85 -25.02
N ALA A 25 2.02 13.33 -26.01
CA ALA A 25 0.65 13.73 -26.28
C ALA A 25 -0.32 13.20 -25.21
N ALA A 26 -0.16 11.97 -24.75
CA ALA A 26 -1.02 11.35 -23.75
C ALA A 26 -1.05 12.11 -22.43
N GLU A 27 0.08 12.74 -22.02
CA GLU A 27 0.15 13.58 -20.81
C GLU A 27 -0.74 14.84 -20.88
N ARG A 28 -1.10 15.27 -22.06
CA ARG A 28 -1.81 16.54 -22.27
C ARG A 28 -3.19 16.37 -22.86
N THR A 29 -3.58 15.12 -23.13
CA THR A 29 -4.84 14.80 -23.80
C THR A 29 -5.85 14.25 -22.83
N ASP A 30 -6.96 14.93 -22.68
CA ASP A 30 -8.04 14.51 -21.79
C ASP A 30 -9.03 13.56 -22.50
N ILE A 31 -9.16 13.67 -23.81
CA ILE A 31 -10.17 12.92 -24.59
C ILE A 31 -9.51 12.27 -25.79
N PHE A 32 -9.69 10.96 -25.90
CA PHE A 32 -9.36 10.17 -27.08
C PHE A 32 -10.64 9.62 -27.69
N ALA A 33 -10.83 9.81 -28.98
CA ALA A 33 -12.05 9.40 -29.68
C ALA A 33 -11.77 8.54 -30.89
N LYS A 34 -12.74 7.67 -31.25
CA LYS A 34 -12.69 6.76 -32.41
C LYS A 34 -11.44 5.87 -32.43
N LEU A 35 -11.07 5.32 -31.29
CA LEU A 35 -9.91 4.44 -31.14
C LEU A 35 -10.24 3.00 -31.51
N THR A 36 -9.28 2.31 -32.12
CA THR A 36 -9.27 0.85 -32.22
C THR A 36 -8.86 0.22 -30.90
N PRO A 37 -9.16 -1.08 -30.67
CA PRO A 37 -8.71 -1.79 -29.48
C PRO A 37 -7.19 -1.72 -29.24
N GLN A 38 -6.41 -1.80 -30.32
CA GLN A 38 -4.95 -1.72 -30.28
C GLN A 38 -4.46 -0.33 -29.88
N GLN A 39 -5.11 0.72 -30.39
CA GLN A 39 -4.78 2.11 -30.04
C GLN A 39 -5.09 2.40 -28.58
N LYS A 40 -6.22 1.86 -28.04
CA LYS A 40 -6.52 1.96 -26.60
C LYS A 40 -5.42 1.35 -25.73
N ALA A 41 -5.01 0.11 -26.06
CA ALA A 41 -3.93 -0.57 -25.35
C ALA A 41 -2.60 0.18 -25.46
N ARG A 42 -2.29 0.73 -26.64
CA ARG A 42 -1.07 1.53 -26.88
C ARG A 42 -1.03 2.79 -26.03
N ILE A 43 -2.14 3.54 -25.93
CA ILE A 43 -2.23 4.73 -25.07
C ILE A 43 -2.03 4.36 -23.58
N VAL A 44 -2.69 3.29 -23.12
CA VAL A 44 -2.54 2.78 -21.75
C VAL A 44 -1.07 2.44 -21.46
N THR A 45 -0.41 1.73 -22.39
CA THR A 45 1.01 1.39 -22.26
C THR A 45 1.89 2.65 -22.19
N CYS A 46 1.63 3.65 -23.04
CA CYS A 46 2.36 4.91 -23.03
C CYS A 46 2.23 5.65 -21.68
N LEU A 47 1.04 5.70 -21.10
CA LEU A 47 0.82 6.30 -19.77
C LEU A 47 1.55 5.55 -18.66
N ARG A 48 1.58 4.21 -18.70
CA ARG A 48 2.34 3.41 -17.74
C ARG A 48 3.84 3.63 -17.88
N GLU A 49 4.36 3.70 -19.10
CA GLU A 49 5.78 4.01 -19.36
C GLU A 49 6.19 5.41 -18.89
N ASN A 50 5.24 6.35 -18.85
CA ASN A 50 5.42 7.68 -18.25
C ASN A 50 5.43 7.65 -16.71
N GLY A 51 5.21 6.48 -16.09
CA GLY A 51 5.26 6.31 -14.63
C GLY A 51 3.91 6.47 -13.93
N HIS A 52 2.80 6.52 -14.68
CA HIS A 52 1.46 6.52 -14.10
C HIS A 52 1.00 5.11 -13.75
N THR A 53 0.20 5.00 -12.69
CA THR A 53 -0.61 3.82 -12.42
C THR A 53 -1.95 4.00 -13.12
N VAL A 54 -2.24 3.15 -14.09
CA VAL A 54 -3.39 3.28 -14.99
C VAL A 54 -4.46 2.26 -14.67
N GLY A 55 -5.64 2.74 -14.30
CA GLY A 55 -6.87 1.94 -14.29
C GLY A 55 -7.62 2.11 -15.62
N PHE A 56 -8.04 1.03 -16.24
CA PHE A 56 -8.85 1.08 -17.45
C PHE A 56 -10.21 0.41 -17.23
N MET A 57 -11.27 1.14 -17.51
CA MET A 57 -12.64 0.63 -17.38
C MET A 57 -13.25 0.39 -18.75
N GLY A 58 -13.84 -0.80 -18.93
CA GLY A 58 -14.51 -1.17 -20.18
C GLY A 58 -15.55 -2.26 -19.98
N ASP A 59 -16.52 -2.34 -20.90
CA ASP A 59 -17.63 -3.31 -20.85
C ASP A 59 -17.73 -4.17 -22.13
N GLY A 60 -16.91 -3.90 -23.15
CA GLY A 60 -16.95 -4.56 -24.44
C GLY A 60 -15.74 -5.41 -24.78
N ILE A 61 -15.87 -6.23 -25.80
CA ILE A 61 -14.78 -7.06 -26.36
C ILE A 61 -13.58 -6.20 -26.76
N ASN A 62 -13.85 -4.99 -27.25
CA ASN A 62 -12.84 -4.05 -27.73
C ASN A 62 -11.99 -3.45 -26.63
N ASP A 63 -12.36 -3.64 -25.36
CA ASP A 63 -11.70 -3.08 -24.18
C ASP A 63 -10.76 -4.07 -23.51
N ALA A 64 -10.90 -5.37 -23.79
CA ALA A 64 -10.13 -6.44 -23.16
C ALA A 64 -8.61 -6.25 -23.31
N ALA A 65 -8.14 -5.82 -24.48
CA ALA A 65 -6.70 -5.57 -24.71
C ALA A 65 -6.17 -4.40 -23.88
N ALA A 66 -6.93 -3.32 -23.74
CA ALA A 66 -6.56 -2.17 -22.95
C ALA A 66 -6.64 -2.47 -21.43
N MET A 67 -7.64 -3.24 -20.99
CA MET A 67 -7.72 -3.73 -19.60
C MET A 67 -6.50 -4.57 -19.23
N LYS A 68 -6.09 -5.51 -20.06
CA LYS A 68 -4.88 -6.32 -19.84
C LYS A 68 -3.58 -5.52 -19.90
N ALA A 69 -3.56 -4.41 -20.62
CA ALA A 69 -2.42 -3.51 -20.69
C ALA A 69 -2.34 -2.55 -19.48
N SER A 70 -3.44 -2.34 -18.77
CA SER A 70 -3.50 -1.46 -17.60
C SER A 70 -2.93 -2.13 -16.33
N ASP A 71 -2.71 -1.33 -15.28
CA ASP A 71 -2.34 -1.85 -13.97
C ASP A 71 -3.54 -2.42 -13.23
N VAL A 72 -4.74 -1.90 -13.50
CA VAL A 72 -6.00 -2.41 -12.97
C VAL A 72 -7.06 -2.35 -14.06
N GLY A 73 -7.53 -3.51 -14.51
CA GLY A 73 -8.68 -3.64 -15.39
C GLY A 73 -9.99 -3.62 -14.60
N ILE A 74 -10.93 -2.80 -15.02
CA ILE A 74 -12.23 -2.64 -14.33
C ILE A 74 -13.35 -2.93 -15.34
N SER A 75 -14.31 -3.74 -14.94
CA SER A 75 -15.51 -4.00 -15.72
C SER A 75 -16.78 -3.91 -14.87
N VAL A 76 -17.92 -4.07 -15.49
CA VAL A 76 -19.22 -4.09 -14.82
C VAL A 76 -19.86 -5.46 -14.93
N ASP A 77 -20.73 -5.85 -14.00
CA ASP A 77 -21.38 -7.16 -14.01
C ASP A 77 -22.18 -7.45 -15.30
N SER A 78 -22.75 -6.41 -15.90
CA SER A 78 -23.50 -6.53 -17.16
C SER A 78 -22.62 -6.49 -18.43
N ALA A 79 -21.30 -6.49 -18.28
CA ALA A 79 -20.37 -6.53 -19.43
C ALA A 79 -20.36 -7.92 -20.10
N VAL A 80 -19.83 -7.97 -21.32
CA VAL A 80 -19.60 -9.23 -22.03
C VAL A 80 -18.56 -10.09 -21.30
N ASP A 81 -18.68 -11.42 -21.41
CA ASP A 81 -17.84 -12.37 -20.67
C ASP A 81 -16.33 -12.11 -20.85
N ILE A 82 -15.86 -11.82 -22.06
CA ILE A 82 -14.46 -11.50 -22.35
C ILE A 82 -13.98 -10.26 -21.57
N ALA A 83 -14.82 -9.23 -21.43
CA ALA A 83 -14.46 -8.05 -20.66
C ALA A 83 -14.39 -8.38 -19.17
N ARG A 84 -15.34 -9.16 -18.66
CA ARG A 84 -15.35 -9.63 -17.25
C ARG A 84 -14.13 -10.50 -16.92
N GLU A 85 -13.77 -11.43 -17.81
CA GLU A 85 -12.59 -12.29 -17.64
C GLU A 85 -11.25 -11.52 -17.75
N SER A 86 -11.27 -10.35 -18.38
CA SER A 86 -10.09 -9.50 -18.54
C SER A 86 -9.93 -8.47 -17.44
N ALA A 87 -10.92 -8.33 -16.56
CA ALA A 87 -10.96 -7.34 -15.49
C ALA A 87 -10.43 -7.93 -14.16
N ASP A 88 -9.72 -7.11 -13.42
CA ASP A 88 -9.29 -7.41 -12.04
C ASP A 88 -10.41 -7.10 -11.02
N ILE A 89 -11.26 -6.11 -11.36
CA ILE A 89 -12.37 -5.65 -10.53
C ILE A 89 -13.65 -5.62 -11.35
N ILE A 90 -14.73 -6.18 -10.81
CA ILE A 90 -16.06 -6.13 -11.41
C ILE A 90 -16.97 -5.29 -10.51
N LEU A 91 -17.48 -4.17 -11.05
CA LEU A 91 -18.47 -3.36 -10.36
C LEU A 91 -19.84 -4.03 -10.51
N LEU A 92 -20.49 -4.31 -9.40
CA LEU A 92 -21.84 -4.92 -9.38
C LEU A 92 -22.92 -3.91 -9.78
N GLU A 93 -22.66 -2.62 -9.60
CA GLU A 93 -23.54 -1.53 -9.98
C GLU A 93 -22.87 -0.65 -11.05
N LYS A 94 -23.66 -0.22 -12.07
CA LYS A 94 -23.19 0.69 -13.11
C LYS A 94 -23.20 2.14 -12.61
N ASP A 95 -22.43 2.41 -11.54
CA ASP A 95 -22.31 3.74 -10.97
C ASP A 95 -20.82 4.09 -10.80
N LEU A 96 -20.39 5.17 -11.46
CA LEU A 96 -19.04 5.70 -11.34
C LEU A 96 -18.72 6.22 -9.93
N MET A 97 -19.77 6.59 -9.14
CA MET A 97 -19.57 6.99 -7.75
C MET A 97 -19.08 5.82 -6.88
N VAL A 98 -19.46 4.59 -7.21
CA VAL A 98 -18.95 3.39 -6.53
C VAL A 98 -17.45 3.24 -6.77
N LEU A 99 -16.98 3.54 -7.98
CA LEU A 99 -15.55 3.51 -8.30
C LEU A 99 -14.77 4.60 -7.54
N GLU A 100 -15.32 5.82 -7.47
CA GLU A 100 -14.71 6.91 -6.70
C GLU A 100 -14.61 6.56 -5.21
N GLN A 101 -15.68 6.06 -4.62
CA GLN A 101 -15.71 5.60 -3.23
C GLN A 101 -14.72 4.46 -2.99
N GLY A 102 -14.67 3.48 -3.91
CA GLY A 102 -13.70 2.39 -3.88
C GLY A 102 -12.26 2.86 -3.91
N ALA A 103 -11.94 3.87 -4.71
CA ALA A 103 -10.60 4.45 -4.76
C ALA A 103 -10.22 5.18 -3.45
N ILE A 104 -11.16 5.90 -2.84
CA ILE A 104 -10.96 6.56 -1.54
C ILE A 104 -10.77 5.54 -0.44
N GLU A 105 -11.61 4.49 -0.41
CA GLU A 105 -11.50 3.42 0.56
C GLU A 105 -10.20 2.63 0.40
N GLY A 106 -9.79 2.34 -0.82
CA GLY A 106 -8.49 1.74 -1.12
C GLY A 106 -7.31 2.55 -0.57
N ARG A 107 -7.36 3.89 -0.68
CA ARG A 107 -6.35 4.77 -0.07
C ARG A 107 -6.37 4.70 1.45
N ARG A 108 -7.55 4.57 2.07
CA ARG A 108 -7.70 4.40 3.53
C ARG A 108 -7.10 3.08 3.99
N ILE A 109 -7.46 1.99 3.31
CA ILE A 109 -6.91 0.65 3.59
C ILE A 109 -5.38 0.66 3.45
N TYR A 110 -4.86 1.24 2.37
CA TYR A 110 -3.42 1.37 2.16
C TYR A 110 -2.72 2.13 3.31
N ALA A 111 -3.31 3.24 3.76
CA ALA A 111 -2.77 4.00 4.89
C ALA A 111 -2.67 3.15 6.16
N ASN A 112 -3.72 2.38 6.48
CA ASN A 112 -3.75 1.51 7.66
C ASN A 112 -2.76 0.35 7.53
N ILE A 113 -2.59 -0.23 6.32
CA ILE A 113 -1.56 -1.23 6.05
C ILE A 113 -0.15 -0.66 6.31
N ILE A 114 0.14 0.54 5.83
CA ILE A 114 1.46 1.19 6.05
C ILE A 114 1.69 1.50 7.53
N LYS A 115 0.66 1.95 8.27
CA LYS A 115 0.74 2.12 9.73
C LYS A 115 1.10 0.79 10.41
N TYR A 116 0.38 -0.28 10.09
CA TYR A 116 0.63 -1.61 10.65
C TYR A 116 2.06 -2.08 10.38
N ILE A 117 2.52 -1.99 9.13
CA ILE A 117 3.86 -2.43 8.75
C ILE A 117 4.93 -1.62 9.50
N LYS A 118 4.79 -0.29 9.57
CA LYS A 118 5.74 0.57 10.30
C LYS A 118 5.79 0.23 11.78
N MET A 119 4.63 0.05 12.41
CA MET A 119 4.55 -0.27 13.83
C MET A 119 5.13 -1.66 14.12
N THR A 120 4.77 -2.67 13.34
CA THR A 120 5.25 -4.04 13.52
C THR A 120 6.75 -4.15 13.29
N ALA A 121 7.26 -3.56 12.20
CA ALA A 121 8.69 -3.55 11.91
C ALA A 121 9.49 -2.82 13.02
N SER A 122 8.99 -1.67 13.48
CA SER A 122 9.62 -0.90 14.55
C SER A 122 9.61 -1.64 15.89
N SER A 123 8.48 -2.27 16.25
CA SER A 123 8.34 -3.05 17.48
C SER A 123 9.29 -4.25 17.49
N ASN A 124 9.31 -5.04 16.41
CA ASN A 124 10.20 -6.20 16.31
C ASN A 124 11.68 -5.79 16.34
N PHE A 125 12.04 -4.71 15.65
CA PHE A 125 13.40 -4.17 15.69
C PHE A 125 13.76 -3.69 17.11
N GLY A 126 12.86 -2.99 17.79
CA GLY A 126 13.02 -2.55 19.16
C GLY A 126 13.21 -3.70 20.13
N ASN A 127 12.37 -4.75 20.04
CA ASN A 127 12.48 -5.94 20.89
C ASN A 127 13.84 -6.64 20.70
N MET A 128 14.28 -6.83 19.46
CA MET A 128 15.59 -7.43 19.18
C MET A 128 16.73 -6.57 19.69
N PHE A 129 16.64 -5.26 19.52
CA PHE A 129 17.64 -4.32 20.02
C PHE A 129 17.70 -4.31 21.55
N SER A 130 16.55 -4.35 22.23
CA SER A 130 16.45 -4.41 23.69
C SER A 130 17.10 -5.68 24.24
N VAL A 131 16.81 -6.85 23.63
CA VAL A 131 17.39 -8.12 24.04
C VAL A 131 18.89 -8.14 23.83
N LEU A 132 19.38 -7.63 22.66
CA LEU A 132 20.81 -7.55 22.38
C LEU A 132 21.52 -6.64 23.37
N ALA A 133 20.99 -5.45 23.63
CA ALA A 133 21.56 -4.51 24.58
C ALA A 133 21.57 -5.07 26.00
N ALA A 134 20.46 -5.65 26.45
CA ALA A 134 20.36 -6.23 27.79
C ALA A 134 21.30 -7.44 27.97
N SER A 135 21.48 -8.26 26.95
CA SER A 135 22.41 -9.41 26.99
C SER A 135 23.88 -9.01 27.17
N ALA A 136 24.23 -7.74 26.89
CA ALA A 136 25.58 -7.23 27.17
C ALA A 136 25.81 -6.93 28.66
N PHE A 137 24.75 -6.72 29.44
CA PHE A 137 24.85 -6.32 30.84
C PHE A 137 24.33 -7.37 31.81
N LEU A 138 23.39 -8.21 31.37
CA LEU A 138 22.77 -9.22 32.22
C LEU A 138 23.46 -10.58 32.04
N PRO A 139 23.69 -11.33 33.14
CA PRO A 139 24.28 -12.67 33.08
C PRO A 139 23.30 -13.76 32.64
N PHE A 140 22.08 -13.39 32.27
CA PHE A 140 21.00 -14.28 31.81
C PHE A 140 20.23 -13.66 30.65
N LEU A 141 19.46 -14.48 29.91
CA LEU A 141 18.59 -13.98 28.85
C LEU A 141 17.44 -13.16 29.43
N PRO A 142 17.29 -11.89 29.01
CA PRO A 142 16.27 -10.98 29.60
C PRO A 142 14.83 -11.39 29.25
N LEU A 143 14.64 -12.09 28.14
CA LEU A 143 13.35 -12.61 27.69
C LEU A 143 13.49 -14.05 27.20
N ALA A 144 12.71 -14.95 27.78
CA ALA A 144 12.64 -16.33 27.30
C ALA A 144 11.84 -16.37 25.96
N PRO A 145 12.11 -17.34 25.07
CA PRO A 145 11.39 -17.47 23.80
C PRO A 145 9.87 -17.51 23.92
N LEU A 146 9.36 -18.16 24.96
CA LEU A 146 7.92 -18.20 25.24
C LEU A 146 7.33 -16.83 25.58
N GLN A 147 8.07 -16.01 26.32
CA GLN A 147 7.65 -14.65 26.67
C GLN A 147 7.59 -13.77 25.41
N ILE A 148 8.56 -13.88 24.51
CA ILE A 148 8.56 -13.17 23.23
C ILE A 148 7.36 -13.61 22.38
N LEU A 149 7.05 -14.90 22.34
CA LEU A 149 5.90 -15.44 21.62
C LEU A 149 4.58 -14.85 22.16
N VAL A 150 4.41 -14.84 23.49
CA VAL A 150 3.20 -14.28 24.13
C VAL A 150 3.11 -12.79 23.88
N LEU A 151 4.22 -12.05 23.96
CA LEU A 151 4.26 -10.61 23.68
C LEU A 151 3.82 -10.31 22.25
N ASN A 152 4.34 -11.06 21.27
CA ASN A 152 3.96 -10.89 19.88
C ASN A 152 2.47 -11.23 19.66
N LEU A 153 1.95 -12.28 20.31
CA LEU A 153 0.54 -12.63 20.21
C LEU A 153 -0.37 -11.53 20.76
N ILE A 154 -0.03 -10.94 21.91
CA ILE A 154 -0.78 -9.80 22.49
C ILE A 154 -0.73 -8.60 21.54
N TYR A 155 0.44 -8.34 20.95
CA TYR A 155 0.61 -7.28 19.98
C TYR A 155 -0.26 -7.50 18.73
N ASP A 156 -0.23 -8.69 18.16
CA ASP A 156 -1.03 -9.05 16.97
C ASP A 156 -2.53 -8.91 17.22
N ILE A 157 -3.01 -9.37 18.40
CA ILE A 157 -4.41 -9.18 18.80
C ILE A 157 -4.75 -7.67 18.89
N SER A 158 -3.87 -6.87 19.45
CA SER A 158 -4.07 -5.41 19.54
C SER A 158 -4.12 -4.75 18.16
N CYS A 159 -3.32 -5.24 17.21
CA CYS A 159 -3.29 -4.74 15.83
C CYS A 159 -4.53 -5.09 15.01
N THR A 160 -5.38 -6.02 15.46
CA THR A 160 -6.63 -6.35 14.75
C THR A 160 -7.61 -5.18 14.65
N ALA A 161 -7.47 -4.16 15.51
CA ALA A 161 -8.27 -2.95 15.47
C ALA A 161 -7.83 -1.95 14.37
N MET A 162 -6.65 -2.10 13.80
CA MET A 162 -6.10 -1.14 12.82
C MET A 162 -6.90 -0.92 11.54
N PRO A 163 -7.60 -1.92 10.95
CA PRO A 163 -8.42 -1.68 9.76
C PRO A 163 -9.50 -0.62 9.96
N TRP A 164 -9.95 -0.40 11.20
CA TRP A 164 -10.96 0.61 11.55
C TRP A 164 -10.37 1.92 12.05
N ASP A 165 -9.04 2.08 12.00
CA ASP A 165 -8.40 3.31 12.43
C ASP A 165 -8.66 4.45 11.45
N ASN A 166 -8.78 5.66 11.99
CA ASN A 166 -9.01 6.87 11.19
C ASN A 166 -7.74 7.25 10.42
N VAL A 167 -7.96 7.71 9.19
CA VAL A 167 -6.90 8.21 8.31
C VAL A 167 -7.11 9.70 8.06
N ASP A 168 -6.03 10.45 8.15
CA ASP A 168 -6.05 11.89 7.90
C ASP A 168 -6.55 12.21 6.48
N ALA A 169 -7.42 13.21 6.37
CA ALA A 169 -8.00 13.61 5.10
C ALA A 169 -6.93 14.04 4.08
N ASP A 170 -5.82 14.62 4.54
CA ASP A 170 -4.71 15.00 3.66
C ASP A 170 -3.99 13.81 3.05
N PHE A 171 -3.96 12.68 3.75
CA PHE A 171 -3.39 11.44 3.21
C PHE A 171 -4.23 10.90 2.05
N LEU A 172 -5.56 11.07 2.12
CA LEU A 172 -6.51 10.57 1.13
C LEU A 172 -6.55 11.40 -0.16
N LYS A 173 -6.07 12.66 -0.14
CA LYS A 173 -6.12 13.57 -1.29
C LYS A 173 -5.29 13.08 -2.48
N GLN A 174 -4.17 12.44 -2.21
CA GLN A 174 -3.24 11.99 -3.24
C GLN A 174 -2.89 10.52 -3.06
N PRO A 175 -2.81 9.76 -4.16
CA PRO A 175 -2.33 8.39 -4.11
C PRO A 175 -0.89 8.36 -3.59
N LYS A 176 -0.59 7.37 -2.76
CA LYS A 176 0.77 7.14 -2.24
C LYS A 176 1.34 5.88 -2.85
N THR A 177 2.61 5.93 -3.18
CA THR A 177 3.37 4.77 -3.65
C THR A 177 4.06 4.06 -2.49
N TRP A 178 4.41 2.79 -2.70
CA TRP A 178 5.19 2.03 -1.75
C TRP A 178 6.60 2.63 -1.61
N ASP A 179 6.96 3.00 -0.39
CA ASP A 179 8.28 3.54 -0.06
C ASP A 179 8.92 2.73 1.08
N ALA A 180 9.76 1.77 0.71
CA ALA A 180 10.51 0.96 1.65
C ALA A 180 11.50 1.79 2.48
N SER A 181 12.01 2.89 1.94
CA SER A 181 12.96 3.77 2.65
C SER A 181 12.30 4.48 3.83
N SER A 182 11.03 4.85 3.69
CA SER A 182 10.22 5.43 4.77
C SER A 182 10.00 4.44 5.91
N ILE A 183 9.78 3.16 5.59
CA ILE A 183 9.61 2.10 6.60
C ILE A 183 10.92 1.87 7.35
N SER A 184 12.02 1.71 6.63
CA SER A 184 13.36 1.51 7.20
C SER A 184 13.76 2.67 8.11
N ARG A 185 13.54 3.91 7.67
CA ARG A 185 13.82 5.11 8.46
C ARG A 185 12.99 5.16 9.74
N PHE A 186 11.70 4.84 9.65
CA PHE A 186 10.83 4.77 10.81
C PHE A 186 11.31 3.71 11.80
N MET A 187 11.62 2.51 11.33
CA MET A 187 12.11 1.38 12.13
C MET A 187 13.41 1.73 12.89
N ILE A 188 14.38 2.35 12.22
CA ILE A 188 15.68 2.70 12.79
C ILE A 188 15.56 3.78 13.88
N TRP A 189 14.64 4.72 13.73
CA TRP A 189 14.47 5.79 14.72
C TRP A 189 13.55 5.40 15.87
N PHE A 190 12.40 4.79 15.59
CA PHE A 190 11.41 4.49 16.61
C PHE A 190 11.67 3.17 17.34
N GLY A 191 12.33 2.19 16.71
CA GLY A 191 12.71 0.95 17.35
C GLY A 191 13.60 1.17 18.59
N PRO A 192 14.77 1.80 18.46
CA PRO A 192 15.62 2.10 19.61
C PRO A 192 14.96 3.02 20.64
N ALA A 193 14.09 3.96 20.20
CA ALA A 193 13.37 4.82 21.14
C ALA A 193 12.43 4.01 22.07
N SER A 194 11.73 3.01 21.53
CA SER A 194 10.92 2.09 22.36
C SER A 194 11.78 1.24 23.29
N SER A 195 12.96 0.82 22.84
CA SER A 195 13.90 0.00 23.62
C SER A 195 14.43 0.69 24.88
N VAL A 196 14.39 2.02 24.93
CA VAL A 196 14.78 2.77 26.15
C VAL A 196 13.87 2.36 27.33
N PHE A 197 12.58 2.17 27.09
CA PHE A 197 11.64 1.73 28.13
C PHE A 197 11.94 0.29 28.57
N ASP A 198 12.23 -0.60 27.64
CA ASP A 198 12.57 -1.99 27.95
C ASP A 198 13.86 -2.07 28.77
N ILE A 199 14.91 -1.39 28.32
CA ILE A 199 16.21 -1.35 29.01
C ILE A 199 16.06 -0.74 30.41
N THR A 200 15.30 0.34 30.54
CA THR A 200 15.02 0.95 31.84
C THR A 200 14.30 -0.04 32.75
N THR A 201 13.30 -0.75 32.23
CA THR A 201 12.58 -1.78 32.98
C THR A 201 13.51 -2.90 33.42
N PHE A 202 14.37 -3.41 32.54
CA PHE A 202 15.35 -4.45 32.89
C PHE A 202 16.31 -3.98 33.98
N VAL A 203 16.83 -2.76 33.89
CA VAL A 203 17.72 -2.17 34.90
C VAL A 203 16.99 -2.02 36.25
N LEU A 204 15.77 -1.49 36.24
CA LEU A 204 14.99 -1.33 37.49
C LEU A 204 14.67 -2.67 38.12
N LEU A 205 14.24 -3.66 37.37
CA LEU A 205 13.98 -5.00 37.88
C LEU A 205 15.26 -5.67 38.41
N TYR A 206 16.36 -5.53 37.71
CA TYR A 206 17.65 -6.09 38.12
C TYR A 206 18.19 -5.44 39.40
N THR A 207 18.06 -4.13 39.55
CA THR A 207 18.58 -3.39 40.71
C THR A 207 17.64 -3.36 41.91
N SER A 208 16.33 -3.24 41.70
CA SER A 208 15.35 -3.00 42.79
C SER A 208 14.59 -4.25 43.22
N VAL A 209 14.40 -5.24 42.30
CA VAL A 209 13.69 -6.50 42.57
C VAL A 209 14.67 -7.65 42.76
N SER A 210 15.94 -7.34 42.71
CA SER A 210 17.08 -8.22 42.75
C SER A 210 17.03 -9.25 43.88
N TYR A 211 17.44 -10.45 43.57
CA TYR A 211 17.71 -11.61 44.42
C TYR A 211 16.55 -12.51 44.84
N THR A 212 15.29 -12.08 44.86
CA THR A 212 14.22 -12.98 45.34
C THR A 212 13.43 -13.67 44.23
N HIS A 213 13.45 -13.15 43.01
CA HIS A 213 12.61 -13.66 41.91
C HIS A 213 13.36 -13.99 40.60
N LEU A 214 14.63 -13.59 40.46
CA LEU A 214 15.43 -13.88 39.25
C LEU A 214 16.40 -15.05 39.41
N THR A 215 16.61 -15.54 40.61
CA THR A 215 17.26 -16.79 40.88
C THR A 215 16.21 -17.88 40.98
N LEU A 216 15.74 -18.39 39.83
CA LEU A 216 15.10 -19.69 39.81
C LEU A 216 16.14 -20.74 40.26
N PRO A 217 15.84 -21.56 41.26
CA PRO A 217 16.71 -22.68 41.57
C PRO A 217 16.78 -23.60 40.35
N THR A 218 17.99 -23.88 39.91
CA THR A 218 18.29 -24.89 38.91
C THR A 218 17.77 -26.26 39.34
#